data_6d91bd3d33d6fb3372b93db1cb00dff7
#
_entry.id   6d91bd3d33d6fb3372b93db1cb00dff7
#
_cell.length_a   1.000
_cell.length_b   1.000
_cell.length_c   1.000
_cell.angle_alpha   90.00
_cell.angle_beta   90.00
_cell.angle_gamma   90.00
#
_symmetry.space_group_name_H-M   'P 1'
#
loop_
_entity.id
_entity.type
_entity.pdbx_description
1 polymer ?
#
loop_
_entity_poly.entity_id
_entity_poly.type
_entity_poly.pdbx_seq_one_letter_code
_entity_poly.pdbx_strand_id
1 'polypeptide(L)'
;MQKKSRVFIGLAATLAFAIAPCITHSAEPHAGKPGTQAKQADRKQIDRGRYMMIVGSCNDCHTAGFAPSDGKVPEKDWLMGSGPLGYRGPWGTTYAPNLRVTAGRMTEDQWVKFARELKSRPPMPWFNLNQWAESDLRALYQYIKHLGPVGEPAQAYLPPDKTPKPPYVQWPAAPK
;
A
#
# COMPACT_ATOMS: atom_id res chain seq x y z
N MET A 1 32.14 -79.09 56.00
CA MET A 1 31.32 -78.01 55.29
C MET A 1 32.20 -76.81 55.19
N GLN A 2 32.82 -76.62 53.98
CA GLN A 2 33.68 -75.45 53.68
C GLN A 2 33.01 -74.49 52.72
N LYS A 3 32.76 -73.24 53.16
CA LYS A 3 32.30 -72.16 52.37
C LYS A 3 33.44 -71.54 51.56
N LYS A 4 33.39 -71.66 50.26
CA LYS A 4 34.33 -71.01 49.41
C LYS A 4 33.85 -69.56 49.14
N SER A 5 34.65 -68.59 49.60
CA SER A 5 34.44 -67.17 49.29
C SER A 5 34.97 -66.89 47.90
N ARG A 6 34.09 -66.32 47.04
CA ARG A 6 34.50 -65.80 45.72
C ARG A 6 34.75 -64.30 45.81
N VAL A 7 35.97 -63.91 45.56
CA VAL A 7 36.34 -62.50 45.43
C VAL A 7 35.97 -62.05 44.01
N PHE A 8 35.11 -61.03 43.90
CA PHE A 8 34.83 -60.34 42.62
C PHE A 8 35.77 -59.16 42.52
N ILE A 9 36.68 -59.21 41.53
CA ILE A 9 37.50 -58.07 41.13
C ILE A 9 36.63 -57.20 40.19
N GLY A 10 36.21 -56.05 40.68
CA GLY A 10 35.49 -55.06 39.89
C GLY A 10 36.47 -54.28 38.97
N LEU A 11 36.27 -54.42 37.68
CA LEU A 11 36.97 -53.62 36.68
C LEU A 11 36.27 -52.29 36.55
N ALA A 12 36.90 -51.20 37.03
CA ALA A 12 36.37 -49.84 36.88
C ALA A 12 36.73 -49.35 35.45
N ALA A 13 35.69 -49.25 34.63
CA ALA A 13 35.81 -48.61 33.33
C ALA A 13 35.61 -47.09 33.49
N THR A 14 36.68 -46.32 33.36
CA THR A 14 36.62 -44.87 33.30
C THR A 14 36.13 -44.43 31.94
N LEU A 15 34.86 -43.95 31.84
CA LEU A 15 34.34 -43.26 30.68
C LEU A 15 34.94 -41.84 30.66
N ALA A 16 35.84 -41.59 29.70
CA ALA A 16 36.26 -40.24 29.38
C ALA A 16 35.16 -39.54 28.57
N PHE A 17 34.49 -38.59 29.20
CA PHE A 17 33.54 -37.69 28.51
C PHE A 17 34.34 -36.64 27.73
N ALA A 18 34.41 -36.80 26.41
CA ALA A 18 34.96 -35.77 25.52
C ALA A 18 33.94 -34.63 25.41
N ILE A 19 34.20 -33.50 26.09
CA ILE A 19 33.45 -32.26 25.92
C ILE A 19 33.85 -31.64 24.59
N ALA A 20 32.99 -31.79 23.55
CA ALA A 20 33.17 -31.07 22.30
C ALA A 20 32.88 -29.57 22.54
N PRO A 21 33.72 -28.65 22.12
CA PRO A 21 33.39 -27.22 22.23
C PRO A 21 32.22 -26.91 21.31
N CYS A 22 31.12 -26.43 21.92
CA CYS A 22 29.96 -25.89 21.20
C CYS A 22 30.44 -24.59 20.53
N ILE A 23 30.76 -24.63 19.23
CA ILE A 23 31.03 -23.43 18.45
C ILE A 23 29.70 -22.74 18.26
N THR A 24 29.40 -21.77 19.13
CA THR A 24 28.32 -20.84 18.92
C THR A 24 28.66 -19.98 17.71
N HIS A 25 28.11 -20.31 16.54
CA HIS A 25 28.07 -19.38 15.41
C HIS A 25 27.16 -18.23 15.80
N SER A 26 27.74 -17.16 16.35
CA SER A 26 27.09 -15.86 16.41
C SER A 26 26.90 -15.41 14.97
N ALA A 27 25.67 -15.52 14.46
CA ALA A 27 25.31 -14.88 13.20
C ALA A 27 25.44 -13.37 13.40
N GLU A 28 26.53 -12.78 12.94
CA GLU A 28 26.64 -11.33 12.85
C GLU A 28 25.51 -10.81 11.96
N PRO A 29 24.70 -9.84 12.45
CA PRO A 29 23.72 -9.21 11.57
C PRO A 29 24.51 -8.50 10.47
N HIS A 30 24.32 -8.93 9.22
CA HIS A 30 24.85 -8.23 8.04
C HIS A 30 24.22 -6.84 8.02
N ALA A 31 24.86 -5.88 8.67
CA ALA A 31 24.57 -4.46 8.54
C ALA A 31 24.92 -4.03 7.12
N GLY A 32 23.94 -4.09 6.22
CA GLY A 32 24.08 -3.57 4.86
C GLY A 32 24.53 -2.11 4.90
N LYS A 33 25.29 -1.67 3.91
CA LYS A 33 25.76 -0.28 3.81
C LYS A 33 24.58 0.69 3.95
N PRO A 34 24.71 1.80 4.69
CA PRO A 34 23.59 2.72 4.99
C PRO A 34 22.78 3.16 3.76
N GLY A 35 23.43 3.42 2.62
CA GLY A 35 22.74 3.79 1.38
C GLY A 35 21.92 2.67 0.74
N THR A 36 22.27 1.39 0.99
CA THR A 36 21.51 0.24 0.50
C THR A 36 20.24 0.03 1.33
N GLN A 37 20.32 0.26 2.63
CA GLN A 37 19.18 0.14 3.55
C GLN A 37 18.14 1.25 3.29
N ALA A 38 18.56 2.50 3.06
CA ALA A 38 17.68 3.61 2.71
C ALA A 38 16.92 3.32 1.41
N LYS A 39 17.61 2.95 0.33
CA LYS A 39 16.97 2.58 -0.94
C LYS A 39 15.99 1.41 -0.81
N GLN A 40 16.28 0.45 0.06
CA GLN A 40 15.39 -0.68 0.32
C GLN A 40 14.15 -0.24 1.13
N ALA A 41 14.29 0.68 2.08
CA ALA A 41 13.17 1.25 2.82
C ALA A 41 12.24 2.03 1.89
N ASP A 42 12.80 2.88 1.02
CA ASP A 42 12.04 3.63 0.01
C ASP A 42 11.26 2.68 -0.92
N ARG A 43 11.90 1.61 -1.39
CA ARG A 43 11.24 0.59 -2.23
C ARG A 43 10.06 -0.06 -1.52
N LYS A 44 10.23 -0.45 -0.26
CA LYS A 44 9.14 -1.06 0.54
C LYS A 44 7.95 -0.11 0.70
N GLN A 45 8.19 1.18 0.89
CA GLN A 45 7.14 2.19 0.98
C GLN A 45 6.39 2.33 -0.36
N ILE A 46 7.11 2.38 -1.46
CA ILE A 46 6.52 2.44 -2.81
C ILE A 46 5.67 1.19 -3.08
N ASP A 47 6.19 -0.01 -2.80
CA ASP A 47 5.48 -1.27 -3.01
C ASP A 47 4.22 -1.36 -2.12
N ARG A 48 4.31 -0.90 -0.85
CA ARG A 48 3.15 -0.79 0.05
C ARG A 48 2.12 0.19 -0.48
N GLY A 49 2.55 1.35 -0.95
CA GLY A 49 1.66 2.36 -1.53
C GLY A 49 0.94 1.84 -2.77
N ARG A 50 1.65 1.14 -3.65
CA ARG A 50 1.07 0.46 -4.81
C ARG A 50 0.01 -0.56 -4.39
N TYR A 51 0.29 -1.38 -3.39
CA TYR A 51 -0.67 -2.34 -2.84
C TYR A 51 -1.91 -1.63 -2.28
N MET A 52 -1.72 -0.60 -1.45
CA MET A 52 -2.82 0.16 -0.87
C MET A 52 -3.70 0.83 -1.92
N MET A 53 -3.10 1.35 -2.99
CA MET A 53 -3.82 1.94 -4.11
C MET A 53 -4.71 0.92 -4.84
N ILE A 54 -4.21 -0.33 -5.02
CA ILE A 54 -4.98 -1.41 -5.66
C ILE A 54 -6.13 -1.86 -4.75
N VAL A 55 -5.86 -2.22 -3.49
CA VAL A 55 -6.90 -2.72 -2.56
C VAL A 55 -7.90 -1.65 -2.16
N GLY A 56 -7.50 -0.38 -2.22
CA GLY A 56 -8.38 0.78 -2.04
C GLY A 56 -9.20 1.14 -3.28
N SER A 57 -9.05 0.39 -4.39
CA SER A 57 -9.78 0.61 -5.66
C SER A 57 -9.63 2.03 -6.23
N CYS A 58 -8.52 2.70 -5.97
CA CYS A 58 -8.33 4.09 -6.39
C CYS A 58 -8.36 4.22 -7.93
N ASN A 59 -7.79 3.23 -8.63
CA ASN A 59 -7.74 3.22 -10.09
C ASN A 59 -9.11 3.15 -10.75
N ASP A 60 -10.12 2.55 -10.11
CA ASP A 60 -11.45 2.37 -10.70
C ASP A 60 -12.07 3.70 -11.12
N CYS A 61 -11.75 4.76 -10.37
CA CYS A 61 -12.19 6.11 -10.66
C CYS A 61 -11.07 7.04 -11.13
N HIS A 62 -9.85 6.89 -10.58
CA HIS A 62 -8.76 7.83 -10.84
C HIS A 62 -7.84 7.43 -12.00
N THR A 63 -8.18 6.37 -12.75
CA THR A 63 -7.48 5.97 -13.98
C THR A 63 -8.50 5.73 -15.09
N ALA A 64 -8.45 6.54 -16.13
CA ALA A 64 -9.37 6.42 -17.25
C ALA A 64 -9.29 5.02 -17.88
N GLY A 65 -10.46 4.37 -18.07
CA GLY A 65 -10.55 3.06 -18.70
C GLY A 65 -10.11 1.87 -17.85
N PHE A 66 -9.75 2.05 -16.56
CA PHE A 66 -9.21 0.97 -15.73
C PHE A 66 -10.24 -0.15 -15.49
N ALA A 67 -11.40 0.17 -14.92
CA ALA A 67 -12.44 -0.81 -14.65
C ALA A 67 -13.00 -1.49 -15.94
N PRO A 68 -13.30 -0.75 -17.03
CA PRO A 68 -13.74 -1.37 -18.29
C PRO A 68 -12.71 -2.30 -18.96
N SER A 69 -11.42 -2.14 -18.64
CA SER A 69 -10.33 -2.99 -19.18
C SER A 69 -9.91 -4.12 -18.27
N ASP A 70 -10.67 -4.42 -17.20
CA ASP A 70 -10.30 -5.40 -16.18
C ASP A 70 -8.91 -5.08 -15.57
N GLY A 71 -8.62 -3.80 -15.35
CA GLY A 71 -7.34 -3.35 -14.78
C GLY A 71 -6.14 -3.37 -15.73
N LYS A 72 -6.36 -3.53 -17.04
CA LYS A 72 -5.25 -3.69 -18.01
C LYS A 72 -4.66 -2.38 -18.53
N VAL A 73 -4.91 -1.26 -17.84
CA VAL A 73 -4.25 0.02 -18.15
C VAL A 73 -2.79 -0.05 -17.70
N PRO A 74 -1.81 0.33 -18.55
CA PRO A 74 -0.40 0.36 -18.15
C PRO A 74 -0.16 1.26 -16.92
N GLU A 75 0.69 0.82 -16.00
CA GLU A 75 0.92 1.51 -14.72
C GLU A 75 1.42 2.96 -14.90
N LYS A 76 2.18 3.23 -15.94
CA LYS A 76 2.62 4.60 -16.30
C LYS A 76 1.46 5.57 -16.52
N ASP A 77 0.27 5.08 -16.85
CA ASP A 77 -0.94 5.85 -17.14
C ASP A 77 -1.94 5.87 -15.95
N TRP A 78 -1.56 5.31 -14.78
CA TRP A 78 -2.40 5.28 -13.60
C TRP A 78 -2.51 6.64 -12.92
N LEU A 79 -3.64 6.84 -12.23
CA LEU A 79 -3.92 7.96 -11.33
C LEU A 79 -3.98 9.35 -11.99
N MET A 80 -4.16 9.39 -13.31
CA MET A 80 -4.28 10.63 -14.07
C MET A 80 -5.71 11.20 -14.10
N GLY A 81 -6.61 10.64 -13.28
CA GLY A 81 -8.02 11.05 -13.22
C GLY A 81 -8.93 10.24 -14.13
N SER A 82 -10.24 10.52 -14.07
CA SER A 82 -11.25 9.82 -14.88
C SER A 82 -11.24 10.23 -16.38
N GLY A 83 -10.37 11.15 -16.77
CA GLY A 83 -10.41 11.71 -18.12
C GLY A 83 -11.74 12.42 -18.39
N PRO A 84 -12.42 12.13 -19.51
CA PRO A 84 -13.71 12.73 -19.82
C PRO A 84 -14.89 12.14 -19.05
N LEU A 85 -14.69 10.98 -18.35
CA LEU A 85 -15.76 10.26 -17.67
C LEU A 85 -16.28 11.02 -16.45
N GLY A 86 -17.54 11.43 -16.48
CA GLY A 86 -18.24 12.05 -15.36
C GLY A 86 -19.02 11.03 -14.53
N TYR A 87 -19.20 11.32 -13.25
CA TYR A 87 -20.02 10.55 -12.31
C TYR A 87 -21.21 11.41 -11.91
N ARG A 88 -22.36 11.20 -12.55
CA ARG A 88 -23.57 12.00 -12.39
C ARG A 88 -24.54 11.36 -11.38
N GLY A 89 -25.06 12.17 -10.50
CA GLY A 89 -26.09 11.77 -9.54
C GLY A 89 -26.87 12.96 -9.01
N PRO A 90 -27.67 12.80 -7.95
CA PRO A 90 -28.42 13.89 -7.31
C PRO A 90 -27.52 15.05 -6.84
N TRP A 91 -26.24 14.76 -6.61
CA TRP A 91 -25.22 15.75 -6.21
C TRP A 91 -24.66 16.59 -7.36
N GLY A 92 -25.07 16.36 -8.59
CA GLY A 92 -24.44 16.91 -9.80
C GLY A 92 -23.51 15.93 -10.49
N THR A 93 -22.49 16.42 -11.17
CA THR A 93 -21.48 15.58 -11.83
C THR A 93 -20.10 15.87 -11.28
N THR A 94 -19.44 14.83 -10.78
CA THR A 94 -18.04 14.86 -10.32
C THR A 94 -17.15 14.20 -11.34
N TYR A 95 -15.89 14.66 -11.44
CA TYR A 95 -14.82 14.05 -12.21
C TYR A 95 -13.70 13.68 -11.25
N ALA A 96 -13.25 12.43 -11.28
CA ALA A 96 -12.18 12.01 -10.39
C ALA A 96 -10.88 12.75 -10.73
N PRO A 97 -10.24 13.41 -9.74
CA PRO A 97 -9.07 14.22 -10.00
C PRO A 97 -7.84 13.39 -10.39
N ASN A 98 -6.91 14.04 -11.10
CA ASN A 98 -5.58 13.54 -11.32
C ASN A 98 -4.80 13.58 -9.98
N LEU A 99 -4.60 12.40 -9.37
CA LEU A 99 -3.94 12.29 -8.07
C LEU A 99 -2.43 12.61 -8.16
N ARG A 100 -1.82 12.41 -9.32
CA ARG A 100 -0.40 12.73 -9.54
C ARG A 100 -0.16 14.24 -9.52
N VAL A 101 -1.05 15.01 -10.11
CA VAL A 101 -1.03 16.48 -10.02
C VAL A 101 -1.40 16.94 -8.62
N THR A 102 -2.41 16.30 -7.97
CA THR A 102 -2.84 16.65 -6.61
C THR A 102 -1.72 16.44 -5.59
N ALA A 103 -1.13 15.24 -5.53
CA ALA A 103 -0.02 14.94 -4.63
C ALA A 103 1.26 15.72 -4.98
N GLY A 104 1.46 16.04 -6.27
CA GLY A 104 2.59 16.85 -6.71
C GLY A 104 2.68 18.24 -6.09
N ARG A 105 1.54 18.79 -5.66
CA ARG A 105 1.40 20.12 -5.04
C ARG A 105 1.51 20.10 -3.51
N MET A 106 1.72 18.94 -2.90
CA MET A 106 1.72 18.74 -1.45
C MET A 106 3.03 18.14 -0.98
N THR A 107 3.42 18.46 0.25
CA THR A 107 4.36 17.65 1.02
C THR A 107 3.67 16.38 1.52
N GLU A 108 4.44 15.41 2.00
CA GLU A 108 3.89 14.17 2.56
C GLU A 108 2.97 14.43 3.77
N ASP A 109 3.34 15.33 4.67
CA ASP A 109 2.52 15.69 5.82
C ASP A 109 1.23 16.43 5.41
N GLN A 110 1.31 17.28 4.39
CA GLN A 110 0.12 17.92 3.82
C GLN A 110 -0.81 16.90 3.16
N TRP A 111 -0.27 15.88 2.50
CA TRP A 111 -1.06 14.78 1.93
C TRP A 111 -1.75 13.97 3.03
N VAL A 112 -1.05 13.60 4.11
CA VAL A 112 -1.65 12.87 5.23
C VAL A 112 -2.79 13.66 5.85
N LYS A 113 -2.59 14.95 6.11
CA LYS A 113 -3.63 15.83 6.62
C LYS A 113 -4.80 15.92 5.66
N PHE A 114 -4.54 16.18 4.37
CA PHE A 114 -5.56 16.22 3.31
C PHE A 114 -6.38 14.94 3.27
N ALA A 115 -5.74 13.75 3.28
CA ALA A 115 -6.43 12.47 3.22
C ALA A 115 -7.30 12.21 4.45
N ARG A 116 -6.86 12.62 5.64
CA ARG A 116 -7.61 12.47 6.90
C ARG A 116 -8.81 13.42 7.02
N GLU A 117 -8.71 14.60 6.45
CA GLU A 117 -9.73 15.65 6.55
C GLU A 117 -10.61 15.75 5.29
N LEU A 118 -10.32 14.95 4.27
CA LEU A 118 -11.03 14.98 3.00
C LEU A 118 -12.53 14.79 3.21
N LYS A 119 -13.30 15.70 2.64
CA LYS A 119 -14.73 15.56 2.40
C LYS A 119 -14.98 15.82 0.93
N SER A 120 -15.46 14.81 0.23
CA SER A 120 -15.66 14.86 -1.21
C SER A 120 -17.11 14.57 -1.56
N ARG A 121 -17.48 14.90 -2.80
CA ARG A 121 -18.78 14.52 -3.37
C ARG A 121 -18.76 13.04 -3.75
N PRO A 122 -19.94 12.39 -3.79
CA PRO A 122 -20.04 11.04 -4.35
C PRO A 122 -19.52 11.01 -5.81
N PRO A 123 -19.03 9.81 -6.25
CA PRO A 123 -19.02 8.53 -5.55
C PRO A 123 -17.80 8.30 -4.67
N MET A 124 -16.87 9.26 -4.49
CA MET A 124 -15.65 9.07 -3.72
C MET A 124 -15.94 8.63 -2.28
N PRO A 125 -15.51 7.43 -1.83
CA PRO A 125 -15.73 6.95 -0.47
C PRO A 125 -14.65 7.53 0.48
N TRP A 126 -14.58 8.85 0.56
CA TRP A 126 -13.58 9.59 1.33
C TRP A 126 -13.53 9.19 2.81
N PHE A 127 -14.67 8.80 3.38
CA PHE A 127 -14.76 8.35 4.77
C PHE A 127 -13.97 7.06 5.04
N ASN A 128 -13.76 6.20 4.03
CA ASN A 128 -12.87 5.04 4.14
C ASN A 128 -11.41 5.50 4.15
N LEU A 129 -11.02 6.40 3.24
CA LEU A 129 -9.67 6.96 3.17
C LEU A 129 -9.27 7.65 4.49
N ASN A 130 -10.19 8.37 5.13
CA ASN A 130 -9.93 9.03 6.41
C ASN A 130 -9.54 8.05 7.53
N GLN A 131 -9.94 6.77 7.44
CA GLN A 131 -9.66 5.72 8.44
C GLN A 131 -8.33 4.99 8.23
N TRP A 132 -7.65 5.24 7.12
CA TRP A 132 -6.40 4.54 6.85
C TRP A 132 -5.33 4.91 7.87
N ALA A 133 -4.47 3.92 8.20
CA ALA A 133 -3.31 4.17 9.03
C ALA A 133 -2.40 5.23 8.38
N GLU A 134 -1.77 6.07 9.19
CA GLU A 134 -0.88 7.12 8.68
C GLU A 134 0.25 6.55 7.83
N SER A 135 0.81 5.40 8.24
CA SER A 135 1.83 4.69 7.47
C SER A 135 1.38 4.31 6.06
N ASP A 136 0.09 3.96 5.89
CA ASP A 136 -0.48 3.61 4.60
C ASP A 136 -0.77 4.85 3.74
N LEU A 137 -1.20 5.94 4.36
CA LEU A 137 -1.35 7.23 3.67
C LEU A 137 0.00 7.77 3.18
N ARG A 138 1.06 7.63 3.98
CA ARG A 138 2.44 7.99 3.59
C ARG A 138 2.94 7.10 2.46
N ALA A 139 2.73 5.79 2.58
CA ALA A 139 3.09 4.83 1.53
C ALA A 139 2.37 5.15 0.20
N LEU A 140 1.08 5.45 0.25
CA LEU A 140 0.31 5.86 -0.92
C LEU A 140 0.89 7.14 -1.57
N TYR A 141 1.26 8.14 -0.75
CA TYR A 141 1.92 9.35 -1.24
C TYR A 141 3.23 9.03 -1.94
N GLN A 142 4.10 8.20 -1.34
CA GLN A 142 5.39 7.81 -1.92
C GLN A 142 5.20 7.11 -3.26
N TYR A 143 4.21 6.24 -3.38
CA TYR A 143 3.88 5.60 -4.65
C TYR A 143 3.42 6.60 -5.71
N ILE A 144 2.50 7.52 -5.36
CA ILE A 144 2.03 8.55 -6.30
C ILE A 144 3.20 9.46 -6.75
N LYS A 145 4.09 9.82 -5.84
CA LYS A 145 5.30 10.61 -6.14
C LYS A 145 6.28 9.83 -7.02
N HIS A 146 6.39 8.52 -6.82
CA HIS A 146 7.21 7.64 -7.66
C HIS A 146 6.71 7.61 -9.11
N LEU A 147 5.40 7.59 -9.34
CA LEU A 147 4.82 7.71 -10.68
C LEU A 147 5.11 9.08 -11.32
N GLY A 148 5.37 10.09 -10.51
CA GLY A 148 5.69 11.47 -10.94
C GLY A 148 4.48 12.24 -11.46
N PRO A 149 4.55 13.58 -11.49
CA PRO A 149 3.48 14.42 -11.98
C PRO A 149 3.38 14.32 -13.50
N VAL A 150 2.16 14.14 -14.03
CA VAL A 150 1.86 14.12 -15.47
C VAL A 150 0.40 14.43 -15.71
N GLY A 151 0.09 14.98 -16.87
CA GLY A 151 -1.27 15.31 -17.29
C GLY A 151 -1.82 16.58 -16.63
N GLU A 152 -3.09 16.83 -16.89
CA GLU A 152 -3.80 18.03 -16.44
C GLU A 152 -4.73 17.74 -15.25
N PRO A 153 -5.17 18.78 -14.52
CA PRO A 153 -6.26 18.65 -13.56
C PRO A 153 -7.53 18.13 -14.24
N ALA A 154 -8.36 17.41 -13.46
CA ALA A 154 -9.67 16.97 -13.96
C ALA A 154 -10.60 18.15 -14.27
N GLN A 155 -11.64 17.86 -15.03
CA GLN A 155 -12.72 18.81 -15.31
C GLN A 155 -13.37 19.30 -14.01
N ALA A 156 -13.88 20.53 -14.06
CA ALA A 156 -14.60 21.11 -12.92
C ALA A 156 -15.93 20.38 -12.67
N TYR A 157 -16.33 20.33 -11.40
CA TYR A 157 -17.63 19.86 -11.00
C TYR A 157 -18.76 20.61 -11.71
N LEU A 158 -19.83 19.88 -12.10
CA LEU A 158 -21.05 20.46 -12.63
C LEU A 158 -22.21 20.29 -11.62
N PRO A 159 -22.96 21.36 -11.31
CA PRO A 159 -24.11 21.29 -10.42
C PRO A 159 -25.25 20.46 -11.03
N PRO A 160 -26.28 20.06 -10.21
CA PRO A 160 -27.34 19.16 -10.66
C PRO A 160 -28.15 19.65 -11.83
N ASP A 161 -28.32 20.98 -11.97
CA ASP A 161 -29.04 21.65 -13.06
C ASP A 161 -28.28 21.67 -14.39
N LYS A 162 -27.01 21.27 -14.39
CA LYS A 162 -26.18 21.18 -15.60
C LYS A 162 -26.05 19.74 -16.10
N THR A 163 -26.22 19.56 -17.39
CA THR A 163 -26.03 18.27 -18.05
C THR A 163 -24.58 18.11 -18.49
N PRO A 164 -23.87 17.04 -18.06
CA PRO A 164 -22.52 16.79 -18.53
C PRO A 164 -22.52 16.36 -20.00
N LYS A 165 -21.41 16.61 -20.68
CA LYS A 165 -21.17 15.97 -21.98
C LYS A 165 -20.81 14.49 -21.75
N PRO A 166 -21.25 13.56 -22.63
CA PRO A 166 -20.81 12.16 -22.55
C PRO A 166 -19.28 12.04 -22.72
N PRO A 167 -18.67 10.98 -22.13
CA PRO A 167 -19.31 9.88 -21.38
C PRO A 167 -19.56 10.23 -19.90
N TYR A 168 -20.58 9.67 -19.31
CA TYR A 168 -20.80 9.71 -17.87
C TYR A 168 -21.55 8.47 -17.36
N VAL A 169 -21.28 8.09 -16.12
CA VAL A 169 -22.07 7.08 -15.40
C VAL A 169 -23.19 7.78 -14.68
N GLN A 170 -24.42 7.29 -14.85
CA GLN A 170 -25.60 7.83 -14.16
C GLN A 170 -25.90 7.03 -12.89
N TRP A 171 -25.79 7.67 -11.74
CA TRP A 171 -26.27 7.13 -10.47
C TRP A 171 -27.78 7.37 -10.32
N PRO A 172 -28.51 6.37 -9.80
CA PRO A 172 -29.93 6.56 -9.48
C PRO A 172 -30.11 7.63 -8.39
N ALA A 173 -31.30 8.23 -8.35
CA ALA A 173 -31.71 9.02 -7.19
C ALA A 173 -31.80 8.09 -5.96
N ALA A 174 -31.55 8.65 -4.76
CA ALA A 174 -31.78 7.90 -3.53
C ALA A 174 -33.26 7.46 -3.47
N PRO A 175 -33.57 6.26 -2.97
CA PRO A 175 -34.93 5.86 -2.70
C PRO A 175 -35.61 6.92 -1.81
N LYS A 176 -36.89 7.24 -2.14
CA LYS A 176 -37.71 8.12 -1.31
C LYS A 176 -38.19 7.41 -0.06
#